data_969e1d015392545d7134e502fcbafcb5
#
_entry.id   969e1d015392545d7134e502fcbafcb5
#
_cell.length_a   1.000
_cell.length_b   1.000
_cell.length_c   1.000
_cell.angle_alpha   90.00
_cell.angle_beta   90.00
_cell.angle_gamma   90.00
#
_symmetry.space_group_name_H-M   'P 1'
#
loop_
_entity.id
_entity.type
_entity.pdbx_description
1 polymer ?
#
loop_
_entity_poly.entity_id
_entity_poly.type
_entity_poly.pdbx_seq_one_letter_code
_entity_poly.pdbx_strand_id
1 'polypeptide(L)'
;MTNEKYCKQLERRVAELEKENAELRAQLGISDARTTAVEPLQDISLAAVHKYSSPDEKIQLFRSLFRGREDVFAKRWYSIKTEKSGYSPVCANEWCEGVCAKPKGSCSKCENRELVALSDAILYAHLSGKDGYGRDVAGLYPILPDDTCYFLAIDFDDGDWQDNVSEVRNICTSWNIPCAVERSRSGKGAHLWIFFTEPIPCSTARKLGTALIQLVPTHLTG
;
A
#
# COMPACT_ATOMS: atom_id res chain seq x y z
N MET A 1 -30.64 27.80 5.28
CA MET A 1 -31.18 26.43 5.50
C MET A 1 -30.46 25.88 6.73
N THR A 2 -31.20 25.48 7.75
CA THR A 2 -30.59 24.98 8.99
C THR A 2 -29.97 23.59 8.73
N ASN A 3 -28.85 23.32 9.37
CA ASN A 3 -28.09 22.06 9.26
C ASN A 3 -28.99 20.81 9.45
N GLU A 4 -29.96 20.91 10.32
CA GLU A 4 -30.95 19.86 10.62
C GLU A 4 -31.85 19.52 9.41
N LYS A 5 -32.24 20.53 8.62
CA LYS A 5 -33.06 20.31 7.42
C LYS A 5 -32.26 19.61 6.32
N TYR A 6 -30.95 19.90 6.23
CA TYR A 6 -30.05 19.28 5.31
C TYR A 6 -29.76 17.82 5.71
N CYS A 7 -29.54 17.55 6.99
CA CYS A 7 -29.36 16.15 7.49
C CYS A 7 -30.59 15.29 7.19
N LYS A 8 -31.79 15.77 7.48
CA LYS A 8 -33.03 15.02 7.15
C LYS A 8 -33.22 14.78 5.65
N GLN A 9 -32.73 15.69 4.80
CA GLN A 9 -32.78 15.51 3.35
C GLN A 9 -31.80 14.43 2.89
N LEU A 10 -30.60 14.39 3.47
CA LEU A 10 -29.60 13.36 3.20
C LEU A 10 -30.06 11.99 3.69
N GLU A 11 -30.59 11.88 4.89
CA GLU A 11 -31.16 10.64 5.44
C GLU A 11 -32.26 10.07 4.53
N ARG A 12 -33.14 10.93 4.04
CA ARG A 12 -34.19 10.52 3.10
C ARG A 12 -33.61 10.02 1.78
N ARG A 13 -32.55 10.71 1.27
CA ARG A 13 -31.89 10.30 0.03
C ARG A 13 -31.13 8.99 0.16
N VAL A 14 -30.49 8.75 1.32
CA VAL A 14 -29.83 7.47 1.62
C VAL A 14 -30.86 6.33 1.62
N ALA A 15 -31.98 6.51 2.34
CA ALA A 15 -33.04 5.48 2.38
C ALA A 15 -33.63 5.17 0.99
N GLU A 16 -33.82 6.19 0.14
CA GLU A 16 -34.25 5.99 -1.26
C GLU A 16 -33.23 5.17 -2.06
N LEU A 17 -31.95 5.50 -1.95
CA LEU A 17 -30.88 4.78 -2.67
C LEU A 17 -30.69 3.35 -2.17
N GLU A 18 -30.84 3.10 -0.88
CA GLU A 18 -30.81 1.76 -0.30
C GLU A 18 -31.94 0.89 -0.84
N LYS A 19 -33.15 1.46 -0.93
CA LYS A 19 -34.31 0.79 -1.50
C LYS A 19 -34.11 0.47 -2.99
N GLU A 20 -33.66 1.44 -3.79
CA GLU A 20 -33.37 1.26 -5.21
C GLU A 20 -32.28 0.18 -5.42
N ASN A 21 -31.24 0.18 -4.59
CA ASN A 21 -30.17 -0.82 -4.63
C ASN A 21 -30.71 -2.24 -4.33
N ALA A 22 -31.61 -2.37 -3.33
CA ALA A 22 -32.24 -3.64 -3.01
C ALA A 22 -33.11 -4.14 -4.16
N GLU A 23 -33.89 -3.26 -4.80
CA GLU A 23 -34.72 -3.60 -5.96
C GLU A 23 -33.86 -4.03 -7.16
N LEU A 24 -32.79 -3.31 -7.47
CA LEU A 24 -31.87 -3.65 -8.56
C LEU A 24 -31.15 -4.98 -8.31
N ARG A 25 -30.74 -5.25 -7.08
CA ARG A 25 -30.15 -6.55 -6.69
C ARG A 25 -31.14 -7.70 -6.88
N ALA A 26 -32.39 -7.49 -6.48
CA ALA A 26 -33.43 -8.50 -6.69
C ALA A 26 -33.67 -8.78 -8.18
N GLN A 27 -33.69 -7.74 -9.04
CA GLN A 27 -33.83 -7.89 -10.49
C GLN A 27 -32.65 -8.62 -11.14
N LEU A 28 -31.43 -8.40 -10.61
CA LEU A 28 -30.19 -9.03 -11.10
C LEU A 28 -29.96 -10.43 -10.54
N GLY A 29 -30.86 -10.94 -9.67
CA GLY A 29 -30.72 -12.25 -9.03
C GLY A 29 -29.52 -12.32 -8.06
N ILE A 30 -29.02 -11.15 -7.62
CA ILE A 30 -27.95 -11.05 -6.63
C ILE A 30 -28.62 -11.27 -5.27
N SER A 31 -28.72 -12.54 -4.85
CA SER A 31 -29.18 -12.86 -3.50
C SER A 31 -28.15 -12.40 -2.48
N ASP A 32 -28.62 -11.82 -1.36
CA ASP A 32 -27.81 -11.49 -0.18
C ASP A 32 -27.30 -12.77 0.53
N ALA A 33 -26.77 -13.72 -0.23
CA ALA A 33 -26.13 -14.91 0.30
C ALA A 33 -24.78 -14.63 1.01
N ARG A 34 -24.57 -13.39 1.46
CA ARG A 34 -23.45 -12.99 2.32
C ARG A 34 -23.86 -12.50 3.70
N THR A 35 -25.09 -12.82 4.12
CA THR A 35 -25.42 -12.84 5.54
C THR A 35 -25.43 -14.29 6.07
N THR A 36 -24.55 -15.14 5.54
CA THR A 36 -24.08 -16.26 6.37
C THR A 36 -23.21 -15.61 7.42
N ALA A 37 -23.59 -15.82 8.68
CA ALA A 37 -22.79 -15.50 9.84
C ALA A 37 -21.31 -15.61 9.45
N VAL A 38 -20.61 -14.47 9.48
CA VAL A 38 -19.17 -14.49 9.55
C VAL A 38 -18.93 -15.33 10.79
N GLU A 39 -18.58 -16.63 10.61
CA GLU A 39 -17.92 -17.34 11.69
C GLU A 39 -16.85 -16.38 12.16
N PRO A 40 -16.80 -16.06 13.47
CA PRO A 40 -15.76 -15.19 13.96
C PRO A 40 -14.49 -15.82 13.43
N LEU A 41 -13.79 -15.10 12.53
CA LEU A 41 -12.45 -15.46 12.10
C LEU A 41 -11.80 -15.91 13.36
N GLN A 42 -11.50 -17.23 13.45
CA GLN A 42 -10.78 -17.77 14.59
C GLN A 42 -9.71 -16.76 14.85
N ASP A 43 -9.76 -16.14 16.01
CA ASP A 43 -8.77 -15.22 16.51
C ASP A 43 -7.43 -15.93 16.30
N ILE A 44 -6.84 -15.76 15.11
CA ILE A 44 -5.42 -15.90 14.97
C ILE A 44 -4.99 -14.73 15.84
N SER A 45 -4.84 -15.00 17.12
CA SER A 45 -4.09 -14.20 18.04
C SER A 45 -2.75 -14.05 17.33
N LEU A 46 -2.66 -13.04 16.47
CA LEU A 46 -1.40 -12.49 16.04
C LEU A 46 -0.78 -12.04 17.35
N ALA A 47 -0.02 -12.94 17.97
CA ALA A 47 0.79 -12.64 19.12
C ALA A 47 1.50 -11.36 18.72
N ALA A 48 1.15 -10.24 19.38
CA ALA A 48 1.43 -8.91 18.87
C ALA A 48 2.93 -8.82 18.58
N VAL A 49 3.29 -8.81 17.28
CA VAL A 49 4.68 -8.76 16.86
C VAL A 49 5.27 -7.45 17.40
N HIS A 50 6.35 -7.55 18.14
CA HIS A 50 6.99 -6.43 18.81
C HIS A 50 8.52 -6.45 18.57
N LYS A 51 9.24 -5.48 19.10
CA LYS A 51 10.68 -5.34 18.84
C LYS A 51 11.52 -6.58 19.21
N TYR A 52 11.05 -7.38 20.18
CA TYR A 52 11.74 -8.61 20.64
C TYR A 52 11.24 -9.88 19.96
N SER A 53 10.24 -9.81 19.10
CA SER A 53 9.79 -10.94 18.28
C SER A 53 10.91 -11.44 17.39
N SER A 54 10.85 -12.73 17.04
CA SER A 54 11.84 -13.35 16.16
C SER A 54 11.88 -12.68 14.77
N PRO A 55 12.97 -12.80 14.04
CA PRO A 55 13.02 -12.31 12.66
C PRO A 55 11.93 -12.91 11.77
N ASP A 56 11.61 -14.19 11.95
CA ASP A 56 10.60 -14.90 11.16
C ASP A 56 9.20 -14.32 11.41
N GLU A 57 8.82 -14.08 12.67
CA GLU A 57 7.55 -13.43 13.00
C GLU A 57 7.43 -12.05 12.37
N LYS A 58 8.51 -11.27 12.37
CA LYS A 58 8.56 -9.95 11.73
C LYS A 58 8.41 -10.03 10.20
N ILE A 59 9.07 -11.02 9.57
CA ILE A 59 8.96 -11.25 8.13
C ILE A 59 7.53 -11.68 7.77
N GLN A 60 6.92 -12.58 8.55
CA GLN A 60 5.55 -13.02 8.33
C GLN A 60 4.55 -11.84 8.44
N LEU A 61 4.69 -11.00 9.47
CA LEU A 61 3.87 -9.80 9.59
C LEU A 61 4.09 -8.87 8.40
N PHE A 62 5.34 -8.64 7.98
CA PHE A 62 5.64 -7.78 6.83
C PHE A 62 4.98 -8.30 5.56
N ARG A 63 5.07 -9.60 5.28
CA ARG A 63 4.41 -10.23 4.14
C ARG A 63 2.88 -10.14 4.19
N SER A 64 2.29 -10.26 5.37
CA SER A 64 0.84 -10.18 5.53
C SER A 64 0.29 -8.78 5.23
N LEU A 65 1.07 -7.74 5.52
CA LEU A 65 0.69 -6.34 5.31
C LEU A 65 1.06 -5.86 3.90
N PHE A 66 2.33 -6.03 3.49
CA PHE A 66 2.85 -5.52 2.23
C PHE A 66 2.76 -6.58 1.13
N ARG A 67 1.54 -6.96 0.78
CA ARG A 67 1.26 -7.94 -0.28
C ARG A 67 1.35 -7.27 -1.65
N GLY A 68 2.18 -7.82 -2.52
CA GLY A 68 2.40 -7.31 -3.87
C GLY A 68 2.89 -8.42 -4.78
N ARG A 69 3.56 -8.08 -5.88
CA ARG A 69 4.18 -9.08 -6.75
C ARG A 69 5.29 -9.81 -6.01
N GLU A 70 5.27 -11.14 -6.08
CA GLU A 70 6.29 -12.01 -5.48
C GLU A 70 7.35 -12.45 -6.47
N ASP A 71 7.05 -12.39 -7.77
CA ASP A 71 7.92 -12.78 -8.88
C ASP A 71 9.04 -11.78 -9.17
N VAL A 72 8.96 -10.59 -8.61
CA VAL A 72 9.91 -9.50 -8.82
C VAL A 72 9.97 -8.56 -7.63
N PHE A 73 11.16 -8.04 -7.34
CA PHE A 73 11.34 -6.93 -6.43
C PHE A 73 12.36 -5.94 -7.01
N ALA A 74 12.33 -4.70 -6.52
CA ALA A 74 13.35 -3.72 -6.82
C ALA A 74 14.39 -3.68 -5.70
N LYS A 75 15.67 -3.58 -6.04
CA LYS A 75 16.74 -3.36 -5.08
C LYS A 75 17.25 -1.92 -5.18
N ARG A 76 17.48 -1.30 -4.04
CA ARG A 76 18.10 0.02 -4.00
C ARG A 76 19.58 -0.10 -4.38
N TRP A 77 20.03 0.76 -5.29
CA TRP A 77 21.42 0.94 -5.61
C TRP A 77 21.92 2.31 -5.13
N TYR A 78 23.19 2.39 -4.83
CA TYR A 78 23.87 3.64 -4.48
C TYR A 78 25.23 3.69 -5.17
N SER A 79 25.53 4.81 -5.82
CA SER A 79 26.80 5.06 -6.47
C SER A 79 27.65 5.99 -5.60
N ILE A 80 28.71 5.49 -5.03
CA ILE A 80 29.65 6.27 -4.22
C ILE A 80 30.26 7.41 -5.04
N LYS A 81 30.53 7.17 -6.34
CA LYS A 81 31.16 8.15 -7.23
C LYS A 81 30.28 9.36 -7.53
N THR A 82 28.96 9.16 -7.63
CA THR A 82 28.02 10.22 -8.04
C THR A 82 27.07 10.61 -6.92
N GLU A 83 27.13 9.93 -5.78
CA GLU A 83 26.21 10.06 -4.62
C GLU A 83 24.74 9.87 -4.97
N LYS A 84 24.46 9.32 -6.16
CA LYS A 84 23.11 9.05 -6.62
C LYS A 84 22.64 7.68 -6.15
N SER A 85 21.36 7.58 -5.92
CA SER A 85 20.68 6.32 -5.61
C SER A 85 19.40 6.20 -6.41
N GLY A 86 18.89 4.97 -6.50
CA GLY A 86 17.62 4.67 -7.15
C GLY A 86 17.25 3.22 -6.93
N TYR A 87 16.19 2.79 -7.57
CA TYR A 87 15.71 1.42 -7.50
C TYR A 87 15.70 0.80 -8.90
N SER A 88 16.03 -0.45 -8.99
CA SER A 88 15.91 -1.23 -10.24
C SER A 88 15.43 -2.64 -9.94
N PRO A 89 14.60 -3.24 -10.84
CA PRO A 89 14.23 -4.65 -10.72
C PRO A 89 15.50 -5.51 -10.74
N VAL A 90 15.51 -6.51 -9.87
CA VAL A 90 16.65 -7.46 -9.81
C VAL A 90 16.51 -8.49 -10.91
N CYS A 91 17.62 -8.74 -11.60
CA CYS A 91 17.72 -9.71 -12.69
C CYS A 91 18.85 -10.68 -12.40
N ALA A 92 18.60 -12.00 -12.51
CA ALA A 92 19.61 -13.04 -12.29
C ALA A 92 20.76 -12.93 -13.29
N ASN A 93 20.48 -12.47 -14.52
CA ASN A 93 21.45 -12.28 -15.58
C ASN A 93 22.16 -10.91 -15.55
N GLU A 94 21.96 -10.10 -14.49
CA GLU A 94 22.56 -8.76 -14.42
C GLU A 94 24.10 -8.86 -14.39
N TRP A 95 24.74 -8.15 -15.32
CA TRP A 95 26.21 -8.16 -15.55
C TRP A 95 26.80 -9.49 -16.01
N CYS A 96 26.00 -10.51 -16.37
CA CYS A 96 26.51 -11.72 -16.98
C CYS A 96 27.11 -11.44 -18.35
N GLU A 97 28.37 -11.78 -18.54
CA GLU A 97 29.08 -11.56 -19.80
C GLU A 97 28.44 -12.36 -20.96
N GLY A 98 28.27 -11.73 -22.09
CA GLY A 98 27.62 -12.33 -23.27
C GLY A 98 26.10 -12.45 -23.19
N VAL A 99 25.48 -12.18 -22.04
CA VAL A 99 24.03 -12.25 -21.82
C VAL A 99 23.43 -10.89 -21.51
N CYS A 100 24.06 -10.12 -20.62
CA CYS A 100 23.59 -8.79 -20.21
C CYS A 100 24.18 -7.70 -21.09
N ALA A 101 23.33 -6.90 -21.69
CA ALA A 101 23.75 -5.79 -22.57
C ALA A 101 24.17 -4.53 -21.82
N LYS A 102 24.13 -4.50 -20.49
CA LYS A 102 24.60 -3.36 -19.68
C LYS A 102 26.11 -3.13 -19.87
N PRO A 103 26.59 -1.89 -19.79
CA PRO A 103 25.85 -0.66 -19.54
C PRO A 103 25.18 -0.03 -20.77
N LYS A 104 25.37 -0.58 -21.99
CA LYS A 104 24.93 0.02 -23.25
C LYS A 104 23.46 -0.28 -23.58
N GLY A 105 22.93 -1.41 -23.09
CA GLY A 105 21.56 -1.86 -23.35
C GLY A 105 20.55 -1.45 -22.28
N SER A 106 19.28 -1.40 -22.68
CA SER A 106 18.15 -1.12 -21.77
C SER A 106 17.54 -2.40 -21.22
N CYS A 107 17.37 -2.50 -19.89
CA CYS A 107 16.73 -3.64 -19.25
C CYS A 107 15.23 -3.76 -19.61
N SER A 108 14.55 -2.68 -20.00
CA SER A 108 13.13 -2.72 -20.36
C SER A 108 12.86 -3.45 -21.67
N LYS A 109 13.89 -3.56 -22.55
CA LYS A 109 13.82 -4.22 -23.87
C LYS A 109 14.71 -5.48 -23.92
N CYS A 110 15.21 -5.96 -22.78
CA CYS A 110 16.11 -7.08 -22.73
C CYS A 110 15.34 -8.40 -22.80
N GLU A 111 15.60 -9.21 -23.84
CA GLU A 111 15.01 -10.54 -24.02
C GLU A 111 15.58 -11.57 -23.01
N ASN A 112 16.80 -11.34 -22.51
CA ASN A 112 17.47 -12.21 -21.54
C ASN A 112 17.19 -11.79 -20.08
N ARG A 113 16.15 -10.99 -19.84
CA ARG A 113 15.82 -10.53 -18.49
C ARG A 113 15.15 -11.65 -17.71
N GLU A 114 15.82 -12.09 -16.64
CA GLU A 114 15.32 -13.09 -15.69
C GLU A 114 15.10 -12.41 -14.34
N LEU A 115 13.84 -12.16 -14.00
CA LEU A 115 13.47 -11.47 -12.77
C LEU A 115 13.66 -12.40 -11.57
N VAL A 116 14.10 -11.82 -10.44
CA VAL A 116 14.34 -12.57 -9.20
C VAL A 116 13.15 -12.38 -8.27
N ALA A 117 12.62 -13.49 -7.77
CA ALA A 117 11.52 -13.52 -6.81
C ALA A 117 11.93 -12.92 -5.45
N LEU A 118 10.96 -12.31 -4.77
CA LEU A 118 11.13 -11.80 -3.42
C LEU A 118 11.20 -12.95 -2.41
N SER A 119 12.35 -13.14 -1.76
CA SER A 119 12.57 -14.17 -0.73
C SER A 119 12.58 -13.60 0.69
N ASP A 120 12.43 -14.48 1.68
CA ASP A 120 12.55 -14.11 3.11
C ASP A 120 13.95 -13.61 3.46
N ALA A 121 14.97 -14.12 2.81
CA ALA A 121 16.36 -13.64 2.99
C ALA A 121 16.50 -12.16 2.57
N ILE A 122 15.80 -11.75 1.49
CA ILE A 122 15.78 -10.36 1.01
C ILE A 122 15.01 -9.48 2.00
N LEU A 123 13.86 -9.95 2.51
CA LEU A 123 13.10 -9.25 3.53
C LEU A 123 13.86 -9.14 4.85
N TYR A 124 14.57 -10.19 5.25
CA TYR A 124 15.45 -10.14 6.42
C TYR A 124 16.55 -9.07 6.26
N ALA A 125 17.20 -9.01 5.10
CA ALA A 125 18.22 -8.00 4.82
C ALA A 125 17.62 -6.59 4.88
N HIS A 126 16.44 -6.39 4.26
CA HIS A 126 15.72 -5.12 4.30
C HIS A 126 15.37 -4.67 5.71
N LEU A 127 14.77 -5.55 6.52
CA LEU A 127 14.35 -5.24 7.89
C LEU A 127 15.54 -5.08 8.86
N SER A 128 16.66 -5.75 8.59
CA SER A 128 17.87 -5.64 9.43
C SER A 128 18.67 -4.36 9.20
N GLY A 129 18.58 -3.76 8.01
CA GLY A 129 19.19 -2.46 7.68
C GLY A 129 20.70 -2.40 7.91
N LYS A 130 21.45 -3.49 7.64
CA LYS A 130 22.87 -3.59 7.97
C LYS A 130 23.81 -2.87 6.97
N ASP A 131 23.35 -2.63 5.73
CA ASP A 131 24.16 -1.93 4.74
C ASP A 131 24.14 -0.42 4.99
N GLY A 132 25.30 0.17 5.33
CA GLY A 132 25.43 1.60 5.61
C GLY A 132 25.02 2.53 4.45
N TYR A 133 25.02 2.02 3.20
CA TYR A 133 24.52 2.74 2.02
C TYR A 133 23.04 2.44 1.71
N GLY A 134 22.41 1.56 2.48
CA GLY A 134 21.02 1.15 2.30
C GLY A 134 20.77 0.37 1.01
N ARG A 135 21.75 -0.38 0.50
CA ARG A 135 21.62 -1.22 -0.69
C ARG A 135 20.87 -2.53 -0.43
N ASP A 136 20.60 -2.84 0.83
CA ASP A 136 19.74 -3.92 1.29
C ASP A 136 18.24 -3.55 1.27
N VAL A 137 17.90 -2.30 1.01
CA VAL A 137 16.50 -1.87 0.89
C VAL A 137 15.86 -2.48 -0.36
N ALA A 138 14.78 -3.22 -0.14
CA ALA A 138 13.94 -3.77 -1.18
C ALA A 138 12.72 -2.88 -1.43
N GLY A 139 12.34 -2.72 -2.69
CA GLY A 139 11.09 -2.08 -3.10
C GLY A 139 10.12 -3.12 -3.63
N LEU A 140 8.87 -3.02 -3.21
CA LEU A 140 7.79 -3.87 -3.68
C LEU A 140 7.11 -3.28 -4.91
N TYR A 141 6.54 -4.14 -5.74
CA TYR A 141 5.62 -3.78 -6.80
C TYR A 141 4.20 -4.05 -6.30
N PRO A 142 3.47 -3.03 -5.82
CA PRO A 142 2.15 -3.22 -5.20
C PRO A 142 1.06 -3.57 -6.20
N ILE A 143 1.22 -3.20 -7.48
CA ILE A 143 0.25 -3.48 -8.53
C ILE A 143 0.45 -4.89 -9.05
N LEU A 144 -0.56 -5.74 -8.90
CA LEU A 144 -0.59 -7.10 -9.41
C LEU A 144 -0.82 -7.14 -10.93
N PRO A 145 -0.54 -8.27 -11.61
CA PRO A 145 -0.73 -8.39 -13.07
C PRO A 145 -2.17 -8.16 -13.56
N ASP A 146 -3.17 -8.28 -12.69
CA ASP A 146 -4.59 -8.06 -12.96
C ASP A 146 -5.06 -6.64 -12.59
N ASP A 147 -4.13 -5.69 -12.39
CA ASP A 147 -4.38 -4.31 -11.98
C ASP A 147 -5.08 -4.16 -10.62
N THR A 148 -4.91 -5.13 -9.71
CA THR A 148 -5.36 -5.05 -8.33
C THR A 148 -4.22 -4.76 -7.36
N CYS A 149 -4.55 -4.39 -6.10
CA CYS A 149 -3.59 -4.16 -5.03
C CYS A 149 -4.18 -4.50 -3.66
N TYR A 150 -3.31 -4.80 -2.69
CA TYR A 150 -3.67 -5.11 -1.31
C TYR A 150 -3.51 -3.96 -0.33
N PHE A 151 -2.91 -2.86 -0.76
CA PHE A 151 -2.74 -1.69 0.09
C PHE A 151 -2.67 -0.40 -0.74
N LEU A 152 -2.95 0.69 -0.05
CA LEU A 152 -2.77 2.06 -0.51
C LEU A 152 -1.74 2.75 0.39
N ALA A 153 -0.83 3.47 -0.21
CA ALA A 153 0.08 4.38 0.49
C ALA A 153 -0.21 5.82 0.08
N ILE A 154 -0.23 6.72 1.05
CA ILE A 154 -0.25 8.17 0.84
C ILE A 154 1.04 8.71 1.43
N ASP A 155 1.81 9.44 0.62
CA ASP A 155 3.10 10.01 0.98
C ASP A 155 2.96 11.51 1.30
N PHE A 156 3.58 11.94 2.40
CA PHE A 156 3.55 13.30 2.90
C PHE A 156 4.98 13.79 3.10
N ASP A 157 5.49 14.60 2.19
CA ASP A 157 6.88 15.09 2.18
C ASP A 157 7.00 16.61 2.40
N ASP A 158 5.89 17.34 2.42
CA ASP A 158 5.87 18.79 2.55
C ASP A 158 6.12 19.28 3.99
N GLY A 159 6.43 20.59 4.15
CA GLY A 159 6.79 21.19 5.44
C GLY A 159 5.75 20.95 6.56
N ASP A 160 4.47 20.92 6.22
CA ASP A 160 3.34 20.71 7.15
C ASP A 160 2.84 19.26 7.18
N TRP A 161 3.70 18.29 6.86
CA TRP A 161 3.32 16.88 6.76
C TRP A 161 2.68 16.32 8.05
N GLN A 162 3.08 16.82 9.25
CA GLN A 162 2.51 16.36 10.51
C GLN A 162 1.02 16.70 10.62
N ASP A 163 0.66 17.92 10.24
CA ASP A 163 -0.72 18.38 10.28
C ASP A 163 -1.55 17.66 9.20
N ASN A 164 -1.01 17.59 7.98
CA ASN A 164 -1.68 16.93 6.86
C ASN A 164 -1.94 15.44 7.13
N VAL A 165 -0.95 14.68 7.63
CA VAL A 165 -1.14 13.25 7.95
C VAL A 165 -2.09 13.06 9.13
N SER A 166 -2.09 13.99 10.10
CA SER A 166 -2.99 13.94 11.25
C SER A 166 -4.44 14.14 10.82
N GLU A 167 -4.70 15.10 9.92
CA GLU A 167 -6.04 15.34 9.39
C GLU A 167 -6.56 14.15 8.58
N VAL A 168 -5.76 13.58 7.67
CA VAL A 168 -6.17 12.37 6.92
C VAL A 168 -6.44 11.20 7.88
N ARG A 169 -5.62 11.03 8.93
CA ARG A 169 -5.85 10.00 9.95
C ARG A 169 -7.16 10.23 10.70
N ASN A 170 -7.49 11.50 11.05
CA ASN A 170 -8.76 11.86 11.71
C ASN A 170 -9.95 11.53 10.81
N ILE A 171 -9.87 11.84 9.52
CA ILE A 171 -10.90 11.47 8.53
C ILE A 171 -11.05 9.93 8.46
N CYS A 172 -9.95 9.20 8.35
CA CYS A 172 -9.98 7.73 8.37
C CYS A 172 -10.67 7.20 9.64
N THR A 173 -10.32 7.76 10.80
CA THR A 173 -10.92 7.37 12.10
C THR A 173 -12.43 7.65 12.12
N SER A 174 -12.87 8.81 11.64
CA SER A 174 -14.28 9.18 11.62
C SER A 174 -15.11 8.30 10.67
N TRP A 175 -14.48 7.73 9.66
CA TRP A 175 -15.11 6.82 8.69
C TRP A 175 -14.89 5.34 9.00
N ASN A 176 -14.30 5.02 10.16
CA ASN A 176 -13.93 3.65 10.54
C ASN A 176 -13.03 2.96 9.50
N ILE A 177 -12.13 3.70 8.85
CA ILE A 177 -11.13 3.16 7.94
C ILE A 177 -9.86 2.88 8.74
N PRO A 178 -9.47 1.62 8.96
CA PRO A 178 -8.22 1.29 9.63
C PRO A 178 -7.04 1.81 8.81
N CYS A 179 -6.15 2.59 9.43
CA CYS A 179 -4.93 3.06 8.81
C CYS A 179 -3.75 3.04 9.78
N ALA A 180 -2.55 2.94 9.25
CA ALA A 180 -1.31 3.03 10.00
C ALA A 180 -0.49 4.22 9.50
N VAL A 181 0.20 4.93 10.40
CA VAL A 181 1.10 6.03 10.05
C VAL A 181 2.51 5.63 10.38
N GLU A 182 3.40 5.78 9.41
CA GLU A 182 4.83 5.55 9.53
C GLU A 182 5.57 6.88 9.28
N ARG A 183 6.52 7.21 10.16
CA ARG A 183 7.42 8.32 9.90
C ARG A 183 8.43 7.92 8.83
N SER A 184 8.61 8.75 7.80
CA SER A 184 9.57 8.46 6.73
C SER A 184 11.01 8.31 7.27
N ARG A 185 11.83 7.56 6.57
CA ARG A 185 13.23 7.31 6.97
C ARG A 185 14.06 8.58 7.12
N SER A 186 13.78 9.63 6.33
CA SER A 186 14.43 10.94 6.45
C SER A 186 14.03 11.67 7.73
N GLY A 187 12.91 11.28 8.34
CA GLY A 187 12.29 11.97 9.45
C GLY A 187 11.59 13.28 9.07
N LYS A 188 11.53 13.60 7.77
CA LYS A 188 10.95 14.83 7.21
C LYS A 188 9.65 14.62 6.47
N GLY A 189 8.99 13.50 6.70
CA GLY A 189 7.73 13.14 6.08
C GLY A 189 7.09 11.95 6.77
N ALA A 190 5.97 11.48 6.25
CA ALA A 190 5.25 10.31 6.72
C ALA A 190 4.57 9.56 5.57
N HIS A 191 4.32 8.28 5.80
CA HIS A 191 3.45 7.47 4.95
C HIS A 191 2.20 7.09 5.75
N LEU A 192 1.03 7.21 5.13
CA LEU A 192 -0.20 6.65 5.67
C LEU A 192 -0.55 5.42 4.84
N TRP A 193 -0.74 4.29 5.53
CA TRP A 193 -1.00 2.99 4.95
C TRP A 193 -2.43 2.56 5.21
N ILE A 194 -3.14 2.09 4.19
CA ILE A 194 -4.43 1.42 4.31
C ILE A 194 -4.27 0.05 3.67
N PHE A 195 -4.51 -1.00 4.46
CA PHE A 195 -4.37 -2.40 4.02
C PHE A 195 -5.74 -3.00 3.75
N PHE A 196 -5.87 -3.73 2.66
CA PHE A 196 -7.11 -4.39 2.25
C PHE A 196 -7.03 -5.90 2.56
N THR A 197 -8.10 -6.47 3.06
CA THR A 197 -8.18 -7.93 3.34
C THR A 197 -8.14 -8.75 2.06
N GLU A 198 -8.77 -8.21 0.98
CA GLU A 198 -8.79 -8.77 -0.35
C GLU A 198 -8.22 -7.77 -1.37
N PRO A 199 -7.75 -8.22 -2.54
CA PRO A 199 -7.25 -7.31 -3.55
C PRO A 199 -8.40 -6.49 -4.14
N ILE A 200 -8.17 -5.20 -4.33
CA ILE A 200 -9.12 -4.29 -4.97
C ILE A 200 -8.50 -3.66 -6.21
N PRO A 201 -9.30 -3.20 -7.19
CA PRO A 201 -8.78 -2.49 -8.36
C PRO A 201 -7.92 -1.28 -7.95
N CYS A 202 -6.73 -1.16 -8.50
CA CYS A 202 -5.81 -0.05 -8.21
C CYS A 202 -6.44 1.33 -8.47
N SER A 203 -7.33 1.42 -9.47
CA SER A 203 -8.08 2.63 -9.75
C SER A 203 -9.00 3.04 -8.60
N THR A 204 -9.61 2.06 -7.90
CA THR A 204 -10.46 2.29 -6.72
C THR A 204 -9.61 2.73 -5.52
N ALA A 205 -8.49 2.04 -5.26
CA ALA A 205 -7.56 2.43 -4.20
C ALA A 205 -7.06 3.87 -4.40
N ARG A 206 -6.68 4.24 -5.63
CA ARG A 206 -6.23 5.59 -5.96
C ARG A 206 -7.32 6.64 -5.78
N LYS A 207 -8.57 6.35 -6.17
CA LYS A 207 -9.71 7.25 -5.94
C LYS A 207 -9.95 7.49 -4.46
N LEU A 208 -9.86 6.45 -3.63
CA LEU A 208 -9.95 6.58 -2.17
C LEU A 208 -8.87 7.52 -1.64
N GLY A 209 -7.58 7.28 -2.01
CA GLY A 209 -6.48 8.15 -1.58
C GLY A 209 -6.65 9.61 -2.00
N THR A 210 -7.07 9.85 -3.26
CA THR A 210 -7.34 11.20 -3.75
C THR A 210 -8.48 11.87 -2.97
N ALA A 211 -9.57 11.14 -2.69
CA ALA A 211 -10.70 11.66 -1.91
C ALA A 211 -10.29 12.03 -0.48
N LEU A 212 -9.48 11.19 0.18
CA LEU A 212 -8.98 11.46 1.53
C LEU A 212 -8.14 12.74 1.57
N ILE A 213 -7.25 12.94 0.60
CA ILE A 213 -6.41 14.15 0.51
C ILE A 213 -7.27 15.40 0.23
N GLN A 214 -8.27 15.30 -0.66
CA GLN A 214 -9.15 16.43 -1.00
C GLN A 214 -10.06 16.89 0.14
N LEU A 215 -10.27 16.03 1.14
CA LEU A 215 -11.06 16.38 2.34
C LEU A 215 -10.26 17.14 3.40
N VAL A 216 -8.94 17.19 3.26
CA VAL A 216 -8.10 18.03 4.13
C VAL A 216 -8.40 19.50 3.85
N PRO A 217 -8.71 20.33 4.88
CA PRO A 217 -8.99 21.74 4.67
C PRO A 217 -7.82 22.49 4.01
N THR A 218 -8.13 23.26 2.97
CA THR A 218 -7.11 23.96 2.14
C THR A 218 -6.27 25.02 2.87
N HIS A 219 -6.63 25.40 4.09
CA HIS A 219 -5.83 26.31 4.90
C HIS A 219 -4.58 25.66 5.50
N LEU A 220 -4.43 24.33 5.35
CA LEU A 220 -3.23 23.58 5.76
C LEU A 220 -2.28 23.29 4.57
N THR A 221 -2.66 23.67 3.36
CA THR A 221 -1.88 23.41 2.12
C THR A 221 -1.24 24.69 1.54
N GLY A 222 -0.97 25.67 2.38
CA GLY A 222 -0.38 26.96 2.00
C GLY A 222 1.14 26.97 2.07
#